data_0dd0947d14aa96849164283e0c91c522
#
_entry.id   0dd0947d14aa96849164283e0c91c522
#
_cell.length_a   1.000
_cell.length_b   1.000
_cell.length_c   1.000
_cell.angle_alpha   90.00
_cell.angle_beta   90.00
_cell.angle_gamma   90.00
#
_symmetry.space_group_name_H-M   'P 1'
#
loop_
_entity.id
_entity.type
_entity.pdbx_description
1 polymer ?
#
loop_
_entity_poly.entity_id
_entity_poly.type
_entity_poly.pdbx_seq_one_letter_code
_entity_poly.pdbx_strand_id
1 'polypeptide(L)'
;MKTYAKYILGLVLFGLVVAPAGFAGNKQRIGQAGASELLINPWAGTSGWADANSASVSGLEALGMNVAGTAFINKTEIGYANSNWLVGTDISMNSFGFLQKVGDAGALGVYVMSMNLGDIEVTTVESPEGGLGTFNPKFSTIGLSYAKEFSNSIYGGVVLKIISGGIADMKTTGVALDAGIQYVTGSQRQLHFGITLRNVGPTMKYTGDGLSFRGIVPPNGVDMTVEHRSAEFELPSQVKIGLAYDFNFGVGQRITLAGNFTSNSFSKDQIHLGLEYDFKNILLLRGGYLYENGINPFIKDDFADRTTVFTGPTGGVSLRVPLNKENGSVFSIDYSYRDTDPFQGVHTIGARIIL
;
A
#
# COMPACT_ATOMS: atom_id res chain seq x y z
N MET A 1 8.62 38.45 1.80
CA MET A 1 8.38 37.02 2.07
C MET A 1 8.00 36.17 0.86
N LYS A 2 7.14 36.62 -0.07
CA LYS A 2 6.73 35.85 -1.27
C LYS A 2 7.88 35.49 -2.24
N THR A 3 8.93 36.29 -2.30
CA THR A 3 10.05 36.07 -3.22
C THR A 3 11.00 34.99 -2.73
N TYR A 4 11.28 34.92 -1.43
CA TYR A 4 12.17 33.91 -0.82
C TYR A 4 11.56 32.50 -0.87
N ALA A 5 10.23 32.36 -0.75
CA ALA A 5 9.55 31.08 -0.86
C ALA A 5 9.71 30.43 -2.25
N LYS A 6 9.77 31.23 -3.32
CA LYS A 6 10.02 30.75 -4.69
C LYS A 6 11.45 30.23 -4.86
N TYR A 7 12.43 30.90 -4.25
CA TYR A 7 13.83 30.45 -4.31
C TYR A 7 14.07 29.21 -3.45
N ILE A 8 13.42 29.11 -2.29
CA ILE A 8 13.51 27.91 -1.43
C ILE A 8 12.84 26.72 -2.11
N LEU A 9 11.67 26.90 -2.75
CA LEU A 9 11.01 25.85 -3.51
C LEU A 9 11.84 25.41 -4.71
N GLY A 10 12.48 26.36 -5.42
CA GLY A 10 13.40 26.06 -6.53
C GLY A 10 14.66 25.31 -6.06
N LEU A 11 15.19 25.66 -4.89
CA LEU A 11 16.37 25.01 -4.29
C LEU A 11 16.05 23.60 -3.79
N VAL A 12 14.86 23.38 -3.22
CA VAL A 12 14.39 22.04 -2.79
C VAL A 12 14.11 21.15 -3.99
N LEU A 13 13.45 21.66 -5.03
CA LEU A 13 13.25 20.94 -6.30
C LEU A 13 14.59 20.63 -6.99
N PHE A 14 15.52 21.56 -7.02
CA PHE A 14 16.85 21.36 -7.59
C PHE A 14 17.69 20.37 -6.76
N GLY A 15 17.59 20.43 -5.42
CA GLY A 15 18.24 19.47 -4.51
C GLY A 15 17.75 18.04 -4.66
N LEU A 16 16.46 17.84 -4.97
CA LEU A 16 15.87 16.52 -5.27
C LEU A 16 16.37 15.96 -6.61
N VAL A 17 16.68 16.81 -7.58
CA VAL A 17 17.17 16.40 -8.92
C VAL A 17 18.68 16.11 -8.90
N VAL A 18 19.45 16.73 -8.01
CA VAL A 18 20.93 16.63 -7.97
C VAL A 18 21.43 15.72 -6.85
N ALA A 19 20.54 15.24 -5.96
CA ALA A 19 20.95 14.27 -4.96
C ALA A 19 21.52 13.03 -5.69
N PRO A 20 22.81 12.66 -5.47
CA PRO A 20 23.31 11.41 -5.98
C PRO A 20 22.36 10.34 -5.47
N ALA A 21 21.89 9.47 -6.34
CA ALA A 21 21.00 8.37 -6.00
C ALA A 21 21.71 7.49 -4.97
N GLY A 22 21.56 7.83 -3.70
CA GLY A 22 21.93 7.00 -2.58
C GLY A 22 20.97 5.82 -2.60
N PHE A 23 21.36 4.72 -3.22
CA PHE A 23 20.58 3.48 -3.19
C PHE A 23 20.68 2.91 -1.79
N ALA A 24 19.63 3.08 -0.99
CA ALA A 24 19.50 2.46 0.34
C ALA A 24 18.89 1.07 0.23
N GLY A 25 18.25 0.73 -0.89
CA GLY A 25 17.69 -0.59 -1.17
C GLY A 25 18.76 -1.66 -1.26
N ASN A 26 18.54 -2.78 -0.59
CA ASN A 26 19.51 -3.86 -0.53
C ASN A 26 19.32 -4.84 -1.69
N LYS A 27 20.02 -4.61 -2.81
CA LYS A 27 19.97 -5.47 -4.00
C LYS A 27 20.31 -6.93 -3.71
N GLN A 28 21.12 -7.20 -2.68
CA GLN A 28 21.54 -8.58 -2.31
C GLN A 28 20.42 -9.37 -1.62
N ARG A 29 19.37 -8.66 -1.15
CA ARG A 29 18.26 -9.28 -0.44
C ARG A 29 16.98 -9.37 -1.27
N ILE A 30 17.05 -9.05 -2.57
CA ILE A 30 15.89 -9.14 -3.48
C ILE A 30 15.33 -10.55 -3.49
N GLY A 31 14.03 -10.70 -3.28
CA GLY A 31 13.33 -11.98 -3.27
C GLY A 31 13.45 -12.80 -1.99
N GLN A 32 14.10 -12.29 -0.93
CA GLN A 32 14.25 -13.02 0.35
C GLN A 32 13.08 -12.78 1.32
N ALA A 33 12.23 -11.79 1.09
CA ALA A 33 11.03 -11.57 1.89
C ALA A 33 9.86 -12.44 1.40
N GLY A 34 9.00 -12.82 2.34
CA GLY A 34 7.65 -13.32 2.05
C GLY A 34 6.60 -12.24 2.27
N ALA A 35 5.31 -12.63 2.23
CA ALA A 35 4.18 -11.74 2.48
C ALA A 35 4.20 -10.44 1.64
N SER A 36 4.54 -10.56 0.35
CA SER A 36 4.67 -9.42 -0.58
C SER A 36 3.35 -8.65 -0.80
N GLU A 37 2.20 -9.25 -0.51
CA GLU A 37 0.89 -8.61 -0.52
C GLU A 37 0.82 -7.41 0.44
N LEU A 38 1.65 -7.37 1.48
CA LEU A 38 1.75 -6.24 2.42
C LEU A 38 2.30 -4.95 1.79
N LEU A 39 2.95 -5.06 0.63
CA LEU A 39 3.43 -3.92 -0.14
C LEU A 39 2.34 -3.27 -0.99
N ILE A 40 1.24 -3.96 -1.21
CA ILE A 40 0.14 -3.51 -2.06
C ILE A 40 -0.72 -2.52 -1.29
N ASN A 41 -1.04 -1.41 -1.94
CA ASN A 41 -2.00 -0.46 -1.43
C ASN A 41 -3.39 -0.79 -2.00
N PRO A 42 -4.37 -1.12 -1.14
CA PRO A 42 -5.69 -1.54 -1.60
C PRO A 42 -6.63 -0.39 -1.95
N TRP A 43 -6.27 0.87 -1.63
CA TRP A 43 -7.17 2.00 -1.71
C TRP A 43 -7.05 2.76 -3.04
N ALA A 44 -8.18 2.93 -3.74
CA ALA A 44 -8.20 3.53 -5.07
C ALA A 44 -7.72 4.98 -5.10
N GLY A 45 -8.09 5.79 -4.12
CA GLY A 45 -7.70 7.19 -4.08
C GLY A 45 -6.19 7.39 -4.01
N THR A 46 -5.50 6.68 -3.12
CA THR A 46 -4.03 6.75 -2.99
C THR A 46 -3.30 6.07 -4.14
N SER A 47 -3.80 4.94 -4.65
CA SER A 47 -3.21 4.24 -5.79
C SER A 47 -3.23 5.09 -7.06
N GLY A 48 -4.25 5.94 -7.24
CA GLY A 48 -4.44 6.75 -8.44
C GLY A 48 -3.37 7.82 -8.69
N TRP A 49 -2.55 8.14 -7.71
CA TRP A 49 -1.38 9.01 -7.86
C TRP A 49 -0.08 8.35 -7.37
N ALA A 50 0.03 7.07 -7.71
CA ALA A 50 1.23 6.27 -7.51
C ALA A 50 1.68 6.15 -6.03
N ASP A 51 0.77 6.23 -5.06
CA ASP A 51 1.13 6.23 -3.63
C ASP A 51 2.08 7.39 -3.23
N ALA A 52 2.04 8.53 -3.94
CA ALA A 52 2.94 9.65 -3.69
C ALA A 52 2.56 10.47 -2.44
N ASN A 53 1.38 10.24 -1.87
CA ASN A 53 0.75 11.10 -0.87
C ASN A 53 0.98 10.68 0.59
N SER A 54 2.07 10.00 0.91
CA SER A 54 2.32 9.57 2.30
C SER A 54 2.37 10.72 3.32
N ALA A 55 2.67 11.95 2.85
CA ALA A 55 2.68 13.15 3.68
C ALA A 55 1.30 13.82 3.83
N SER A 56 0.37 13.62 2.88
CA SER A 56 -0.90 14.34 2.82
C SER A 56 -2.13 13.43 2.84
N VAL A 57 -1.94 12.12 2.90
CA VAL A 57 -3.05 11.17 3.00
C VAL A 57 -3.84 11.40 4.28
N SER A 58 -5.17 11.36 4.18
CA SER A 58 -6.08 11.51 5.31
C SER A 58 -7.22 10.51 5.27
N GLY A 59 -7.86 10.30 6.42
CA GLY A 59 -9.00 9.42 6.55
C GLY A 59 -8.63 7.94 6.39
N LEU A 60 -9.58 7.16 5.90
CA LEU A 60 -9.51 5.70 5.83
C LEU A 60 -8.34 5.18 4.97
N GLU A 61 -8.01 5.87 3.89
CA GLU A 61 -6.90 5.45 3.01
C GLU A 61 -5.53 5.56 3.68
N ALA A 62 -5.43 6.34 4.74
CA ALA A 62 -4.21 6.46 5.54
C ALA A 62 -3.82 5.15 6.25
N LEU A 63 -4.77 4.24 6.48
CA LEU A 63 -4.50 2.90 7.04
C LEU A 63 -3.52 2.09 6.17
N GLY A 64 -3.54 2.30 4.86
CA GLY A 64 -2.64 1.63 3.91
C GLY A 64 -1.37 2.41 3.57
N MET A 65 -1.22 3.65 4.03
CA MET A 65 -0.13 4.54 3.65
C MET A 65 0.65 5.10 4.83
N ASN A 66 0.07 6.05 5.54
CA ASN A 66 0.63 6.68 6.72
C ASN A 66 -0.47 6.84 7.76
N VAL A 67 -0.44 6.00 8.76
CA VAL A 67 -1.49 5.90 9.77
C VAL A 67 -1.76 7.19 10.53
N ALA A 68 -0.79 8.11 10.61
CA ALA A 68 -0.99 9.43 11.21
C ALA A 68 -2.15 10.19 10.54
N GLY A 69 -2.37 9.96 9.25
CA GLY A 69 -3.45 10.57 8.48
C GLY A 69 -4.86 10.16 8.91
N THR A 70 -5.01 9.09 9.67
CA THR A 70 -6.31 8.71 10.22
C THR A 70 -6.80 9.67 11.32
N ALA A 71 -5.90 10.44 11.94
CA ALA A 71 -6.27 11.44 12.95
C ALA A 71 -7.05 12.64 12.39
N PHE A 72 -7.03 12.84 11.05
CA PHE A 72 -7.76 13.95 10.40
C PHE A 72 -9.26 13.69 10.23
N ILE A 73 -9.78 12.53 10.59
CA ILE A 73 -11.21 12.26 10.48
C ILE A 73 -12.03 13.16 11.42
N ASN A 74 -13.21 13.52 10.95
CA ASN A 74 -14.12 14.34 11.75
C ASN A 74 -14.98 13.50 12.70
N LYS A 75 -15.50 12.36 12.22
CA LYS A 75 -16.41 11.52 13.01
C LYS A 75 -16.22 10.03 12.71
N THR A 76 -16.76 9.54 11.61
CA THR A 76 -16.72 8.13 11.22
C THR A 76 -16.46 8.02 9.73
N GLU A 77 -15.61 7.10 9.31
CA GLU A 77 -15.44 6.72 7.92
C GLU A 77 -15.56 5.20 7.78
N ILE A 78 -16.30 4.77 6.75
CA ILE A 78 -16.45 3.37 6.38
C ILE A 78 -16.13 3.27 4.90
N GLY A 79 -15.36 2.28 4.51
CA GLY A 79 -15.04 2.10 3.10
C GLY A 79 -14.77 0.66 2.71
N TYR A 80 -14.98 0.41 1.45
CA TYR A 80 -14.67 -0.85 0.78
C TYR A 80 -13.95 -0.55 -0.52
N ALA A 81 -12.98 -1.39 -0.86
CA ALA A 81 -12.30 -1.36 -2.14
C ALA A 81 -12.10 -2.77 -2.68
N ASN A 82 -12.25 -2.90 -3.99
CA ASN A 82 -11.95 -4.11 -4.74
C ASN A 82 -10.91 -3.79 -5.81
N SER A 83 -9.86 -4.58 -5.88
CA SER A 83 -8.83 -4.48 -6.91
C SER A 83 -8.82 -5.76 -7.75
N ASN A 84 -8.95 -5.60 -9.07
CA ASN A 84 -8.57 -6.62 -10.02
C ASN A 84 -7.05 -6.48 -10.22
N TRP A 85 -6.31 -7.37 -9.54
CA TRP A 85 -4.85 -7.30 -9.48
C TRP A 85 -4.26 -8.01 -10.69
N LEU A 86 -3.46 -7.27 -11.50
CA LEU A 86 -2.80 -7.80 -12.69
C LEU A 86 -3.83 -8.41 -13.67
N VAL A 87 -4.60 -7.56 -14.33
CA VAL A 87 -5.62 -7.98 -15.30
C VAL A 87 -5.07 -9.01 -16.29
N GLY A 88 -5.79 -10.10 -16.45
CA GLY A 88 -5.35 -11.30 -17.17
C GLY A 88 -4.97 -12.45 -16.24
N THR A 89 -5.02 -12.21 -14.91
CA THR A 89 -4.97 -13.24 -13.87
C THR A 89 -6.30 -13.26 -13.12
N ASP A 90 -6.57 -14.35 -12.40
CA ASP A 90 -7.76 -14.44 -11.53
C ASP A 90 -7.50 -13.87 -10.12
N ILE A 91 -6.46 -13.03 -9.98
CA ILE A 91 -6.07 -12.46 -8.70
C ILE A 91 -6.96 -11.26 -8.37
N SER A 92 -7.59 -11.32 -7.22
CA SER A 92 -8.43 -10.24 -6.70
C SER A 92 -8.07 -9.88 -5.27
N MET A 93 -8.23 -8.61 -4.92
CA MET A 93 -8.03 -8.11 -3.56
C MET A 93 -9.25 -7.33 -3.11
N ASN A 94 -9.73 -7.65 -1.92
CA ASN A 94 -10.83 -6.97 -1.26
C ASN A 94 -10.34 -6.33 0.02
N SER A 95 -10.76 -5.11 0.27
CA SER A 95 -10.39 -4.38 1.48
C SER A 95 -11.59 -3.68 2.07
N PHE A 96 -11.73 -3.78 3.36
CA PHE A 96 -12.74 -3.10 4.15
C PHE A 96 -12.04 -2.31 5.25
N GLY A 97 -12.53 -1.10 5.53
CA GLY A 97 -12.00 -0.27 6.59
C GLY A 97 -13.08 0.50 7.32
N PHE A 98 -12.82 0.71 8.59
CA PHE A 98 -13.65 1.49 9.51
C PHE A 98 -12.75 2.38 10.36
N LEU A 99 -13.07 3.66 10.43
CA LEU A 99 -12.44 4.62 11.33
C LEU A 99 -13.49 5.32 12.18
N GLN A 100 -13.13 5.55 13.43
CA GLN A 100 -13.96 6.26 14.40
C GLN A 100 -13.13 7.30 15.16
N LYS A 101 -13.58 8.54 15.17
CA LYS A 101 -13.04 9.59 16.05
C LYS A 101 -13.28 9.21 17.52
N VAL A 102 -12.26 9.34 18.35
CA VAL A 102 -12.32 9.04 19.78
C VAL A 102 -11.74 10.21 20.56
N GLY A 103 -12.55 10.81 21.41
CA GLY A 103 -12.21 12.05 22.07
C GLY A 103 -11.97 13.19 21.09
N ASP A 104 -11.28 14.22 21.52
CA ASP A 104 -11.07 15.44 20.71
C ASP A 104 -9.95 15.28 19.65
N ALA A 105 -8.96 14.45 19.93
CA ALA A 105 -7.72 14.40 19.14
C ALA A 105 -7.36 13.00 18.62
N GLY A 106 -8.07 11.95 19.02
CA GLY A 106 -7.75 10.55 18.67
C GLY A 106 -8.65 9.95 17.59
N ALA A 107 -8.16 8.92 16.92
CA ALA A 107 -8.92 8.09 15.99
C ALA A 107 -8.53 6.62 16.17
N LEU A 108 -9.52 5.75 16.23
CA LEU A 108 -9.37 4.29 16.20
C LEU A 108 -9.80 3.78 14.84
N GLY A 109 -9.08 2.79 14.34
CA GLY A 109 -9.40 2.18 13.06
C GLY A 109 -9.19 0.69 13.03
N VAL A 110 -9.96 0.06 12.16
CA VAL A 110 -9.83 -1.35 11.81
C VAL A 110 -9.85 -1.47 10.29
N TYR A 111 -8.98 -2.28 9.74
CA TYR A 111 -9.10 -2.68 8.35
C TYR A 111 -8.85 -4.17 8.18
N VAL A 112 -9.44 -4.72 7.15
CA VAL A 112 -9.24 -6.09 6.69
C VAL A 112 -8.89 -6.02 5.21
N MET A 113 -7.82 -6.66 4.83
CA MET A 113 -7.44 -6.89 3.43
C MET A 113 -7.39 -8.39 3.19
N SER A 114 -7.97 -8.85 2.09
CA SER A 114 -7.94 -10.25 1.66
C SER A 114 -7.57 -10.31 0.18
N MET A 115 -6.55 -11.08 -0.13
CA MET A 115 -6.08 -11.36 -1.50
C MET A 115 -6.35 -12.82 -1.81
N ASN A 116 -7.00 -13.06 -2.95
CA ASN A 116 -7.30 -14.37 -3.51
C ASN A 116 -6.53 -14.52 -4.81
N LEU A 117 -5.76 -15.59 -4.95
CA LEU A 117 -4.92 -15.84 -6.13
C LEU A 117 -5.60 -16.66 -7.22
N GLY A 118 -6.91 -16.90 -7.10
CA GLY A 118 -7.63 -17.77 -8.02
C GLY A 118 -7.46 -19.26 -7.71
N ASP A 119 -8.09 -20.09 -8.51
CA ASP A 119 -8.01 -21.52 -8.38
C ASP A 119 -6.83 -22.07 -9.18
N ILE A 120 -5.99 -22.86 -8.52
CA ILE A 120 -4.82 -23.51 -9.12
C ILE A 120 -5.08 -25.01 -9.18
N GLU A 121 -4.92 -25.61 -10.37
CA GLU A 121 -5.12 -27.03 -10.52
C GLU A 121 -4.05 -27.84 -9.80
N VAL A 122 -4.50 -28.92 -9.15
CA VAL A 122 -3.60 -29.92 -8.56
C VAL A 122 -3.09 -30.81 -9.68
N THR A 123 -1.77 -30.78 -9.89
CA THR A 123 -1.08 -31.64 -10.86
C THR A 123 -0.14 -32.60 -10.15
N THR A 124 0.05 -33.80 -10.72
CA THR A 124 1.02 -34.79 -10.24
C THR A 124 1.83 -35.30 -11.41
N VAL A 125 2.89 -36.08 -11.11
CA VAL A 125 3.70 -36.72 -12.15
C VAL A 125 2.86 -37.68 -13.00
N GLU A 126 1.83 -38.31 -12.42
CA GLU A 126 0.93 -39.23 -13.11
C GLU A 126 -0.21 -38.52 -13.83
N SER A 127 -0.57 -37.33 -13.42
CA SER A 127 -1.63 -36.48 -14.00
C SER A 127 -1.13 -35.03 -14.18
N PRO A 128 -0.21 -34.79 -15.13
CA PRO A 128 0.37 -33.47 -15.35
C PRO A 128 -0.63 -32.46 -15.93
N GLU A 129 -1.68 -32.93 -16.57
CA GLU A 129 -2.77 -32.10 -17.16
C GLU A 129 -3.81 -31.67 -16.10
N GLY A 130 -3.63 -32.04 -14.82
CA GLY A 130 -4.59 -31.73 -13.76
C GLY A 130 -5.78 -32.70 -13.67
N GLY A 131 -6.94 -32.15 -13.30
CA GLY A 131 -8.19 -32.95 -13.19
C GLY A 131 -8.34 -33.67 -11.83
N LEU A 132 -7.45 -33.42 -10.87
CA LEU A 132 -7.47 -33.98 -9.51
C LEU A 132 -8.17 -33.07 -8.50
N GLY A 133 -8.54 -31.85 -8.91
CA GLY A 133 -9.13 -30.81 -8.09
C GLY A 133 -8.31 -29.52 -8.14
N THR A 134 -8.76 -28.51 -7.39
CA THR A 134 -8.10 -27.21 -7.32
C THR A 134 -7.80 -26.84 -5.87
N PHE A 135 -6.80 -25.99 -5.67
CA PHE A 135 -6.58 -25.28 -4.41
C PHE A 135 -6.50 -23.79 -4.66
N ASN A 136 -6.84 -23.00 -3.65
CA ASN A 136 -6.92 -21.54 -3.76
C ASN A 136 -6.05 -20.89 -2.69
N PRO A 137 -4.87 -20.33 -3.04
CA PRO A 137 -4.06 -19.58 -2.08
C PRO A 137 -4.76 -18.30 -1.67
N LYS A 138 -4.80 -18.01 -0.37
CA LYS A 138 -5.42 -16.82 0.22
C LYS A 138 -4.50 -16.19 1.23
N PHE A 139 -4.42 -14.86 1.14
CA PHE A 139 -3.69 -14.05 2.11
C PHE A 139 -4.62 -13.02 2.70
N SER A 140 -4.51 -12.79 4.00
CA SER A 140 -5.32 -11.80 4.69
C SER A 140 -4.51 -11.04 5.73
N THR A 141 -4.85 -9.77 5.89
CA THR A 141 -4.28 -8.89 6.92
C THR A 141 -5.40 -8.20 7.63
N ILE A 142 -5.38 -8.25 8.97
CA ILE A 142 -6.26 -7.47 9.83
C ILE A 142 -5.38 -6.45 10.54
N GLY A 143 -5.71 -5.16 10.41
CA GLY A 143 -4.99 -4.07 11.07
C GLY A 143 -5.87 -3.37 12.10
N LEU A 144 -5.32 -3.14 13.29
CA LEU A 144 -5.90 -2.32 14.35
C LEU A 144 -5.04 -1.06 14.49
N SER A 145 -5.63 0.11 14.37
CA SER A 145 -4.90 1.37 14.37
C SER A 145 -5.36 2.32 15.46
N TYR A 146 -4.41 3.09 15.94
CA TYR A 146 -4.67 4.28 16.75
C TYR A 146 -3.79 5.42 16.25
N ALA A 147 -4.41 6.59 16.04
CA ALA A 147 -3.69 7.80 15.71
C ALA A 147 -4.19 8.97 16.55
N LYS A 148 -3.32 9.96 16.72
CA LYS A 148 -3.63 11.13 17.55
C LYS A 148 -2.99 12.39 16.98
N GLU A 149 -3.71 13.49 17.11
CA GLU A 149 -3.19 14.84 16.99
C GLU A 149 -2.46 15.20 18.29
N PHE A 150 -1.14 15.41 18.21
CA PHE A 150 -0.30 15.82 19.35
C PHE A 150 -0.24 17.32 19.49
N SER A 151 -0.34 18.02 18.38
CA SER A 151 -0.47 19.48 18.30
C SER A 151 -1.12 19.85 16.97
N ASN A 152 -1.49 21.11 16.80
CA ASN A 152 -2.09 21.64 15.57
C ASN A 152 -1.30 21.31 14.27
N SER A 153 -0.06 20.87 14.41
CA SER A 153 0.84 20.58 13.27
C SER A 153 1.35 19.14 13.25
N ILE A 154 1.30 18.39 14.35
CA ILE A 154 1.94 17.08 14.48
C ILE A 154 0.88 16.03 14.74
N TYR A 155 0.83 15.05 13.85
CA TYR A 155 -0.03 13.88 13.91
C TYR A 155 0.82 12.62 13.92
N GLY A 156 0.44 11.64 14.70
CA GLY A 156 1.17 10.37 14.77
C GLY A 156 0.22 9.21 15.01
N GLY A 157 0.61 8.02 14.59
CA GLY A 157 -0.20 6.83 14.76
C GLY A 157 0.59 5.54 14.60
N VAL A 158 -0.06 4.46 15.01
CA VAL A 158 0.46 3.09 14.92
C VAL A 158 -0.62 2.15 14.41
N VAL A 159 -0.21 1.08 13.74
CA VAL A 159 -1.07 -0.04 13.34
C VAL A 159 -0.43 -1.33 13.82
N LEU A 160 -1.18 -2.16 14.51
CA LEU A 160 -0.83 -3.55 14.74
C LEU A 160 -1.53 -4.42 13.70
N LYS A 161 -0.76 -5.20 12.96
CA LYS A 161 -1.24 -6.11 11.90
C LYS A 161 -1.16 -7.55 12.36
N ILE A 162 -2.20 -8.31 12.07
CA ILE A 162 -2.22 -9.77 12.11
C ILE A 162 -2.26 -10.24 10.65
N ILE A 163 -1.29 -11.04 10.27
CA ILE A 163 -1.08 -11.51 8.90
C ILE A 163 -1.36 -13.00 8.89
N SER A 164 -2.12 -13.47 7.92
CA SER A 164 -2.42 -14.89 7.73
C SER A 164 -2.33 -15.24 6.25
N GLY A 165 -1.67 -16.34 5.96
CA GLY A 165 -1.58 -16.92 4.62
C GLY A 165 -1.93 -18.41 4.63
N GLY A 166 -2.60 -18.88 3.60
CA GLY A 166 -2.93 -20.29 3.39
C GLY A 166 -2.68 -20.72 1.95
N ILE A 167 -2.01 -21.87 1.78
CA ILE A 167 -1.74 -22.48 0.48
C ILE A 167 -1.95 -23.97 0.65
N ALA A 168 -3.01 -24.52 0.03
CA ALA A 168 -3.43 -25.91 0.22
C ALA A 168 -3.53 -26.24 1.73
N ASP A 169 -2.80 -27.26 2.19
CA ASP A 169 -2.80 -27.71 3.59
C ASP A 169 -1.72 -27.05 4.45
N MET A 170 -1.14 -25.94 3.96
CA MET A 170 -0.14 -25.15 4.69
C MET A 170 -0.70 -23.79 5.11
N LYS A 171 -0.29 -23.32 6.29
CA LYS A 171 -0.69 -22.04 6.87
C LYS A 171 0.51 -21.30 7.42
N THR A 172 0.44 -19.98 7.35
CA THR A 172 1.37 -19.09 8.04
C THR A 172 0.62 -18.01 8.79
N THR A 173 1.13 -17.59 9.93
CA THR A 173 0.57 -16.49 10.72
C THR A 173 1.70 -15.66 11.29
N GLY A 174 1.53 -14.35 11.28
CA GLY A 174 2.50 -13.42 11.83
C GLY A 174 1.88 -12.12 12.29
N VAL A 175 2.72 -11.29 12.87
CA VAL A 175 2.35 -9.96 13.33
C VAL A 175 3.33 -8.92 12.79
N ALA A 176 2.83 -7.72 12.52
CA ALA A 176 3.66 -6.60 12.12
C ALA A 176 3.15 -5.30 12.72
N LEU A 177 4.04 -4.33 12.84
CA LEU A 177 3.78 -2.98 13.31
C LEU A 177 4.06 -1.99 12.17
N ASP A 178 3.13 -1.04 11.97
CA ASP A 178 3.39 0.18 11.21
C ASP A 178 3.36 1.37 12.17
N ALA A 179 4.16 2.38 11.90
CA ALA A 179 4.16 3.65 12.61
C ALA A 179 4.28 4.79 11.61
N GLY A 180 3.61 5.91 11.89
CA GLY A 180 3.65 7.05 11.00
C GLY A 180 3.54 8.38 11.73
N ILE A 181 4.14 9.40 11.13
CA ILE A 181 4.06 10.79 11.57
C ILE A 181 3.72 11.64 10.35
N GLN A 182 2.86 12.63 10.55
CA GLN A 182 2.64 13.73 9.61
C GLN A 182 2.84 15.06 10.31
N TYR A 183 3.52 15.96 9.63
CA TYR A 183 3.71 17.35 10.05
C TYR A 183 3.11 18.29 9.01
N VAL A 184 2.15 19.11 9.46
CA VAL A 184 1.41 20.03 8.59
C VAL A 184 1.68 21.45 9.02
N THR A 185 2.15 22.31 8.11
CA THR A 185 2.56 23.67 8.41
C THR A 185 2.22 24.64 7.27
N GLY A 186 2.52 25.93 7.51
CA GLY A 186 2.21 27.02 6.59
C GLY A 186 0.97 27.79 7.02
N SER A 187 0.82 29.02 6.52
CA SER A 187 -0.28 29.91 6.91
C SER A 187 -1.67 29.40 6.52
N GLN A 188 -1.75 28.52 5.53
CA GLN A 188 -2.96 27.84 5.05
C GLN A 188 -2.85 26.31 5.21
N ARG A 189 -1.93 25.81 6.05
CA ARG A 189 -1.65 24.39 6.25
C ARG A 189 -1.29 23.65 4.95
N GLN A 190 -0.64 24.36 4.03
CA GLN A 190 -0.39 23.90 2.66
C GLN A 190 0.87 23.03 2.50
N LEU A 191 1.73 22.96 3.50
CA LEU A 191 2.98 22.18 3.44
C LEU A 191 2.87 20.96 4.35
N HIS A 192 3.09 19.79 3.80
CA HIS A 192 2.97 18.51 4.47
C HIS A 192 4.27 17.72 4.39
N PHE A 193 4.70 17.17 5.51
CA PHE A 193 5.78 16.20 5.61
C PHE A 193 5.25 14.92 6.23
N GLY A 194 5.74 13.79 5.77
CA GLY A 194 5.35 12.50 6.31
C GLY A 194 6.52 11.53 6.38
N ILE A 195 6.60 10.79 7.47
CA ILE A 195 7.50 9.65 7.61
C ILE A 195 6.67 8.47 8.06
N THR A 196 6.90 7.32 7.44
CA THR A 196 6.21 6.09 7.77
C THR A 196 7.19 4.92 7.77
N LEU A 197 7.08 4.08 8.77
CA LEU A 197 7.72 2.78 8.89
C LEU A 197 6.63 1.71 8.77
N ARG A 198 6.81 0.73 7.90
CA ARG A 198 5.79 -0.29 7.63
C ARG A 198 6.34 -1.70 7.72
N ASN A 199 5.46 -2.63 8.10
CA ASN A 199 5.70 -4.07 8.08
C ASN A 199 6.89 -4.53 8.91
N VAL A 200 7.11 -3.93 10.08
CA VAL A 200 8.16 -4.35 11.01
C VAL A 200 7.62 -5.44 11.92
N GLY A 201 8.21 -6.62 11.87
CA GLY A 201 7.76 -7.76 12.67
C GLY A 201 8.78 -8.90 12.68
N PRO A 202 8.52 -9.95 13.47
CA PRO A 202 9.35 -11.15 13.48
C PRO A 202 9.24 -11.91 12.15
N THR A 203 10.13 -12.86 11.93
CA THR A 203 10.06 -13.81 10.83
C THR A 203 8.80 -14.67 10.90
N MET A 204 8.32 -15.11 9.75
CA MET A 204 7.19 -16.01 9.61
C MET A 204 7.66 -17.33 8.96
N LYS A 205 6.87 -18.39 9.11
CA LYS A 205 7.10 -19.68 8.45
C LYS A 205 5.78 -20.36 8.14
N TYR A 206 5.80 -21.23 7.14
CA TYR A 206 4.68 -22.11 6.87
C TYR A 206 4.73 -23.35 7.75
N THR A 207 3.55 -23.82 8.15
CA THR A 207 3.34 -25.06 8.92
C THR A 207 2.08 -25.76 8.37
N GLY A 208 1.98 -27.07 8.55
CA GLY A 208 0.79 -27.84 8.16
C GLY A 208 1.12 -29.15 7.48
N ASP A 209 0.09 -29.95 7.27
CA ASP A 209 0.22 -31.33 6.77
C ASP A 209 0.77 -31.40 5.33
N GLY A 210 0.64 -30.30 4.55
CA GLY A 210 1.26 -30.22 3.22
C GLY A 210 2.79 -30.29 3.20
N LEU A 211 3.44 -30.16 4.35
CA LEU A 211 4.87 -30.38 4.52
C LEU A 211 5.23 -31.84 4.86
N SER A 212 4.23 -32.70 5.10
CA SER A 212 4.43 -34.07 5.49
C SER A 212 4.58 -34.99 4.28
N PHE A 213 5.46 -35.97 4.37
CA PHE A 213 5.63 -37.02 3.36
C PHE A 213 6.01 -38.35 4.02
N ARG A 214 5.78 -39.45 3.33
CA ARG A 214 6.26 -40.76 3.78
C ARG A 214 7.68 -40.97 3.32
N GLY A 215 8.53 -41.42 4.24
CA GLY A 215 9.93 -41.66 3.96
C GLY A 215 10.51 -42.75 4.85
N ILE A 216 11.56 -43.40 4.37
CA ILE A 216 12.29 -44.40 5.11
C ILE A 216 13.34 -43.72 5.99
N VAL A 217 13.23 -43.86 7.31
CA VAL A 217 14.10 -43.21 8.28
C VAL A 217 15.22 -44.17 8.73
N PRO A 218 16.51 -43.82 8.56
CA PRO A 218 17.64 -44.56 9.12
C PRO A 218 17.62 -44.54 10.67
N PRO A 219 18.26 -45.53 11.35
CA PRO A 219 19.03 -46.66 10.79
C PRO A 219 18.20 -47.90 10.50
N ASN A 220 16.95 -47.97 10.96
CA ASN A 220 16.16 -49.20 10.96
C ASN A 220 15.30 -49.40 9.71
N GLY A 221 15.32 -48.48 8.76
CA GLY A 221 14.57 -48.57 7.52
C GLY A 221 13.02 -48.56 7.70
N VAL A 222 12.55 -47.92 8.78
CA VAL A 222 11.11 -47.84 9.07
C VAL A 222 10.45 -46.79 8.19
N ASP A 223 9.37 -47.17 7.51
CA ASP A 223 8.52 -46.23 6.77
C ASP A 223 7.70 -45.40 7.75
N MET A 224 7.94 -44.09 7.77
CA MET A 224 7.32 -43.15 8.70
C MET A 224 6.84 -41.91 7.97
N THR A 225 5.84 -41.26 8.53
CA THR A 225 5.48 -39.89 8.14
C THR A 225 6.51 -38.92 8.77
N VAL A 226 7.20 -38.17 7.92
CA VAL A 226 8.18 -37.14 8.31
C VAL A 226 7.72 -35.79 7.75
N GLU A 227 8.13 -34.72 8.42
CA GLU A 227 7.76 -33.35 8.03
C GLU A 227 9.00 -32.60 7.54
N HIS A 228 8.89 -31.94 6.37
CA HIS A 228 9.87 -30.98 5.92
C HIS A 228 9.83 -29.73 6.79
N ARG A 229 10.99 -29.26 7.22
CA ARG A 229 11.06 -27.96 7.90
C ARG A 229 10.95 -26.85 6.87
N SER A 230 9.92 -26.03 7.00
CA SER A 230 9.81 -24.79 6.24
C SER A 230 10.88 -23.80 6.70
N ALA A 231 11.53 -23.12 5.77
CA ALA A 231 12.39 -22.00 6.05
C ALA A 231 11.58 -20.81 6.59
N GLU A 232 12.19 -20.03 7.47
CA GLU A 232 11.63 -18.75 7.90
C GLU A 232 11.87 -17.68 6.84
N PHE A 233 10.95 -16.74 6.71
CA PHE A 233 11.06 -15.58 5.84
C PHE A 233 10.80 -14.29 6.61
N GLU A 234 11.45 -13.22 6.20
CA GLU A 234 11.26 -11.89 6.80
C GLU A 234 10.11 -11.16 6.14
N LEU A 235 9.52 -10.20 6.87
CA LEU A 235 8.50 -9.32 6.33
C LEU A 235 9.10 -8.19 5.47
N PRO A 236 8.41 -7.75 4.41
CA PRO A 236 8.90 -6.73 3.51
C PRO A 236 8.76 -5.33 4.14
N SER A 237 9.70 -5.00 5.04
CA SER A 237 9.69 -3.71 5.72
C SER A 237 10.06 -2.55 4.79
N GLN A 238 9.43 -1.40 5.02
CA GLN A 238 9.60 -0.18 4.23
C GLN A 238 9.71 1.04 5.12
N VAL A 239 10.52 2.01 4.68
CA VAL A 239 10.49 3.39 5.16
C VAL A 239 10.04 4.28 4.02
N LYS A 240 9.03 5.13 4.27
CA LYS A 240 8.56 6.14 3.31
C LYS A 240 8.79 7.53 3.88
N ILE A 241 9.32 8.44 3.06
CA ILE A 241 9.52 9.85 3.39
C ILE A 241 8.82 10.65 2.32
N GLY A 242 7.81 11.41 2.71
CA GLY A 242 6.96 12.17 1.80
C GLY A 242 6.98 13.66 2.05
N LEU A 243 6.72 14.39 0.97
CA LEU A 243 6.51 15.83 0.95
C LEU A 243 5.29 16.11 0.06
N ALA A 244 4.41 17.02 0.48
CA ALA A 244 3.36 17.52 -0.38
C ALA A 244 3.10 19.01 -0.17
N TYR A 245 2.61 19.66 -1.21
CA TYR A 245 2.28 21.08 -1.19
C TYR A 245 0.94 21.34 -1.88
N ASP A 246 0.05 22.04 -1.17
CA ASP A 246 -1.26 22.44 -1.64
C ASP A 246 -1.25 23.84 -2.22
N PHE A 247 -1.60 23.96 -3.48
CA PHE A 247 -1.82 25.24 -4.16
C PHE A 247 -3.33 25.51 -4.19
N ASN A 248 -3.79 26.41 -3.32
CA ASN A 248 -5.18 26.85 -3.28
C ASN A 248 -5.37 28.03 -4.22
N PHE A 249 -6.32 27.94 -5.17
CA PHE A 249 -6.66 29.01 -6.11
C PHE A 249 -8.17 29.03 -6.36
N GLY A 250 -8.71 30.23 -6.33
CA GLY A 250 -10.16 30.41 -6.44
C GLY A 250 -10.94 29.80 -5.27
N VAL A 251 -12.25 29.70 -5.44
CA VAL A 251 -13.16 29.14 -4.43
C VAL A 251 -13.28 27.63 -4.64
N GLY A 252 -12.76 26.87 -3.69
CA GLY A 252 -12.89 25.40 -3.69
C GLY A 252 -12.09 24.68 -4.78
N GLN A 253 -10.97 25.28 -5.23
CA GLN A 253 -10.05 24.62 -6.15
C GLN A 253 -8.68 24.49 -5.52
N ARG A 254 -8.12 23.28 -5.59
CA ARG A 254 -6.79 22.96 -5.06
C ARG A 254 -6.04 22.07 -6.03
N ILE A 255 -4.76 22.35 -6.22
CA ILE A 255 -3.81 21.40 -6.81
C ILE A 255 -2.83 20.99 -5.72
N THR A 256 -2.69 19.69 -5.51
CA THR A 256 -1.68 19.12 -4.61
C THR A 256 -0.57 18.46 -5.44
N LEU A 257 0.66 18.88 -5.22
CA LEU A 257 1.83 18.18 -5.68
C LEU A 257 2.39 17.34 -4.53
N ALA A 258 2.62 16.07 -4.78
CA ALA A 258 3.17 15.17 -3.78
C ALA A 258 4.35 14.37 -4.33
N GLY A 259 5.30 14.11 -3.47
CA GLY A 259 6.45 13.26 -3.74
C GLY A 259 6.75 12.37 -2.55
N ASN A 260 7.15 11.14 -2.82
CA ASN A 260 7.46 10.16 -1.80
C ASN A 260 8.69 9.34 -2.21
N PHE A 261 9.65 9.23 -1.33
CA PHE A 261 10.75 8.27 -1.44
C PHE A 261 10.42 7.06 -0.57
N THR A 262 10.52 5.87 -1.15
CA THR A 262 10.32 4.61 -0.46
C THR A 262 11.62 3.82 -0.46
N SER A 263 12.19 3.58 0.72
CA SER A 263 13.29 2.65 0.90
C SER A 263 12.74 1.27 1.25
N ASN A 264 13.10 0.29 0.45
CA ASN A 264 12.64 -1.10 0.56
C ASN A 264 13.76 -1.98 1.09
N SER A 265 13.49 -2.79 2.11
CA SER A 265 14.51 -3.71 2.66
C SER A 265 14.82 -4.89 1.75
N PHE A 266 13.91 -5.28 0.84
CA PHE A 266 14.00 -6.50 0.02
C PHE A 266 13.73 -6.27 -1.47
N SER A 267 13.72 -5.03 -1.91
CA SER A 267 13.59 -4.64 -3.30
C SER A 267 14.34 -3.32 -3.54
N LYS A 268 14.29 -2.80 -4.74
CA LYS A 268 14.89 -1.50 -5.05
C LYS A 268 14.10 -0.36 -4.43
N ASP A 269 14.78 0.75 -4.17
CA ASP A 269 14.15 1.98 -3.73
C ASP A 269 13.30 2.58 -4.84
N GLN A 270 12.25 3.27 -4.44
CA GLN A 270 11.27 3.85 -5.35
C GLN A 270 11.06 5.34 -5.06
N ILE A 271 10.84 6.10 -6.13
CA ILE A 271 10.42 7.49 -6.07
C ILE A 271 9.02 7.57 -6.67
N HIS A 272 8.12 8.18 -5.94
CA HIS A 272 6.73 8.36 -6.34
C HIS A 272 6.45 9.85 -6.49
N LEU A 273 5.89 10.24 -7.62
CA LEU A 273 5.47 11.62 -7.88
C LEU A 273 3.99 11.61 -8.22
N GLY A 274 3.25 12.55 -7.70
CA GLY A 274 1.82 12.62 -7.89
C GLY A 274 1.28 14.04 -7.92
N LEU A 275 0.19 14.20 -8.67
CA LEU A 275 -0.59 15.42 -8.78
C LEU A 275 -2.06 15.08 -8.56
N GLU A 276 -2.73 15.86 -7.71
CA GLU A 276 -4.18 15.82 -7.53
C GLU A 276 -4.76 17.20 -7.84
N TYR A 277 -5.82 17.24 -8.64
CA TYR A 277 -6.67 18.40 -8.81
C TYR A 277 -8.02 18.15 -8.12
N ASP A 278 -8.32 18.95 -7.13
CA ASP A 278 -9.57 18.93 -6.37
C ASP A 278 -10.46 20.09 -6.84
N PHE A 279 -11.60 19.74 -7.43
CA PHE A 279 -12.64 20.69 -7.84
C PHE A 279 -13.80 20.66 -6.86
N LYS A 280 -13.88 21.67 -6.00
CA LYS A 280 -14.95 21.91 -5.01
C LYS A 280 -15.20 20.72 -4.06
N ASN A 281 -14.20 19.91 -3.82
CA ASN A 281 -14.32 18.68 -3.05
C ASN A 281 -15.40 17.71 -3.58
N ILE A 282 -15.76 17.84 -4.87
CA ILE A 282 -16.74 17.00 -5.58
C ILE A 282 -16.03 16.06 -6.55
N LEU A 283 -15.15 16.61 -7.37
CA LEU A 283 -14.40 15.84 -8.37
C LEU A 283 -12.90 15.97 -8.07
N LEU A 284 -12.25 14.82 -7.87
CA LEU A 284 -10.81 14.77 -7.71
C LEU A 284 -10.23 13.98 -8.87
N LEU A 285 -9.29 14.60 -9.58
CA LEU A 285 -8.53 13.97 -10.66
C LEU A 285 -7.09 13.79 -10.21
N ARG A 286 -6.54 12.60 -10.45
CA ARG A 286 -5.22 12.21 -10.00
C ARG A 286 -4.39 11.63 -11.14
N GLY A 287 -3.11 11.97 -11.13
CA GLY A 287 -2.12 11.34 -11.96
C GLY A 287 -0.82 11.16 -11.18
N GLY A 288 -0.12 10.09 -11.45
CA GLY A 288 1.13 9.82 -10.76
C GLY A 288 2.11 9.00 -11.58
N TYR A 289 3.32 8.95 -11.10
CA TYR A 289 4.40 8.18 -11.68
C TYR A 289 5.25 7.54 -10.60
N LEU A 290 5.42 6.22 -10.70
CA LEU A 290 6.35 5.44 -9.91
C LEU A 290 7.65 5.28 -10.70
N TYR A 291 8.76 5.68 -10.12
CA TYR A 291 10.09 5.42 -10.65
C TYR A 291 10.86 4.42 -9.77
N GLU A 292 11.40 3.41 -10.40
CA GLU A 292 12.36 2.45 -9.85
C GLU A 292 13.47 2.26 -10.89
N ASN A 293 14.71 2.07 -10.44
CA ASN A 293 15.81 1.81 -11.38
C ASN A 293 15.54 0.52 -12.17
N GLY A 294 15.48 0.62 -13.49
CA GLY A 294 15.07 -0.44 -14.42
C GLY A 294 13.69 -0.20 -15.03
N ILE A 295 12.90 0.76 -14.56
CA ILE A 295 11.69 1.21 -15.26
C ILE A 295 12.12 2.14 -16.40
N ASN A 296 11.88 1.71 -17.63
CA ASN A 296 12.03 2.54 -18.81
C ASN A 296 10.65 2.80 -19.44
N PRO A 297 10.16 4.05 -19.44
CA PRO A 297 8.83 4.36 -19.96
C PRO A 297 8.71 4.16 -21.48
N PHE A 298 9.83 4.00 -22.20
CA PHE A 298 9.86 3.84 -23.65
C PHE A 298 10.09 2.39 -24.11
N ILE A 299 10.49 1.49 -23.21
CA ILE A 299 10.78 0.08 -23.52
C ILE A 299 10.01 -0.78 -22.51
N LYS A 300 8.91 -1.40 -22.96
CA LYS A 300 8.04 -2.19 -22.08
C LYS A 300 8.61 -3.58 -21.74
N ASP A 301 9.43 -4.17 -22.59
CA ASP A 301 9.87 -5.57 -22.46
C ASP A 301 11.17 -5.76 -21.66
N ASP A 302 11.69 -4.72 -21.01
CA ASP A 302 12.93 -4.83 -20.23
C ASP A 302 12.64 -5.15 -18.76
N PHE A 303 12.45 -6.45 -18.48
CA PHE A 303 12.23 -6.96 -17.12
C PHE A 303 13.52 -7.16 -16.32
N ALA A 304 14.67 -7.09 -16.98
CA ALA A 304 15.93 -7.61 -16.43
C ALA A 304 16.40 -6.87 -15.18
N ASP A 305 15.99 -5.63 -15.00
CA ASP A 305 16.51 -4.78 -13.93
C ASP A 305 15.47 -4.27 -12.92
N ARG A 306 14.17 -4.43 -13.13
CA ARG A 306 13.14 -3.94 -12.18
C ARG A 306 12.71 -5.02 -11.19
N THR A 307 12.29 -4.60 -9.98
CA THR A 307 11.75 -5.49 -8.95
C THR A 307 10.23 -5.35 -8.78
N THR A 308 9.60 -4.48 -9.58
CA THR A 308 8.16 -4.23 -9.56
C THR A 308 7.52 -4.58 -10.91
N VAL A 309 6.26 -4.96 -10.90
CA VAL A 309 5.45 -5.19 -12.12
C VAL A 309 4.94 -3.88 -12.74
N PHE A 310 5.02 -2.77 -11.99
CA PHE A 310 4.55 -1.48 -12.48
C PHE A 310 5.52 -0.87 -13.49
N THR A 311 4.97 -0.21 -14.51
CA THR A 311 5.74 0.49 -15.54
C THR A 311 5.92 1.97 -15.25
N GLY A 312 5.25 2.48 -14.21
CA GLY A 312 5.35 3.84 -13.71
C GLY A 312 4.04 4.62 -13.73
N PRO A 313 3.34 4.80 -14.84
CA PRO A 313 2.16 5.64 -14.94
C PRO A 313 0.98 5.15 -14.12
N THR A 314 0.26 6.08 -13.49
CA THR A 314 -0.99 5.81 -12.79
C THR A 314 -1.98 6.95 -13.02
N GLY A 315 -3.27 6.64 -12.88
CA GLY A 315 -4.33 7.63 -12.93
C GLY A 315 -5.48 7.27 -12.03
N GLY A 316 -6.23 8.26 -11.57
CA GLY A 316 -7.38 8.03 -10.70
C GLY A 316 -8.39 9.15 -10.73
N VAL A 317 -9.62 8.83 -10.37
CA VAL A 317 -10.73 9.78 -10.24
C VAL A 317 -11.54 9.45 -9.01
N SER A 318 -12.00 10.49 -8.30
CA SER A 318 -12.99 10.35 -7.23
C SER A 318 -14.14 11.29 -7.46
N LEU A 319 -15.35 10.77 -7.25
CA LEU A 319 -16.59 11.56 -7.23
C LEU A 319 -17.14 11.53 -5.81
N ARG A 320 -17.30 12.71 -5.21
CA ARG A 320 -17.83 12.91 -3.88
C ARG A 320 -19.20 13.54 -3.94
N VAL A 321 -20.20 12.84 -3.44
CA VAL A 321 -21.60 13.30 -3.41
C VAL A 321 -21.97 13.65 -1.97
N PRO A 322 -22.31 14.91 -1.66
CA PRO A 322 -22.82 15.26 -0.34
C PRO A 322 -24.13 14.52 -0.06
N LEU A 323 -24.16 13.73 1.02
CA LEU A 323 -25.36 13.03 1.49
C LEU A 323 -26.22 13.97 2.36
N ASN A 324 -25.56 14.72 3.22
CA ASN A 324 -26.20 15.71 4.06
C ASN A 324 -25.28 16.94 4.21
N LYS A 325 -25.76 18.10 3.80
CA LYS A 325 -25.00 19.35 3.85
C LYS A 325 -24.90 19.93 5.27
N GLU A 326 -25.82 19.60 6.16
CA GLU A 326 -25.84 20.13 7.52
C GLU A 326 -24.77 19.47 8.41
N ASN A 327 -24.58 18.16 8.27
CA ASN A 327 -23.59 17.42 9.06
C ASN A 327 -22.30 17.10 8.28
N GLY A 328 -22.22 17.51 7.00
CA GLY A 328 -21.04 17.32 6.16
C GLY A 328 -20.81 15.89 5.66
N SER A 329 -21.80 15.00 5.76
CA SER A 329 -21.66 13.61 5.32
C SER A 329 -21.53 13.52 3.80
N VAL A 330 -20.60 12.67 3.35
CA VAL A 330 -20.23 12.51 1.94
C VAL A 330 -20.17 11.04 1.58
N PHE A 331 -20.69 10.70 0.39
CA PHE A 331 -20.44 9.44 -0.26
C PHE A 331 -19.39 9.64 -1.36
N SER A 332 -18.33 8.83 -1.37
CA SER A 332 -17.26 8.88 -2.38
C SER A 332 -17.22 7.59 -3.16
N ILE A 333 -17.09 7.70 -4.47
CA ILE A 333 -16.70 6.59 -5.35
C ILE A 333 -15.32 6.94 -5.90
N ASP A 334 -14.40 6.01 -5.78
CA ASP A 334 -13.01 6.19 -6.17
C ASP A 334 -12.65 5.12 -7.20
N TYR A 335 -11.91 5.50 -8.24
CA TYR A 335 -11.37 4.58 -9.23
C TYR A 335 -9.90 4.92 -9.47
N SER A 336 -9.08 3.88 -9.66
CA SER A 336 -7.71 4.03 -10.11
C SER A 336 -7.27 2.95 -11.07
N TYR A 337 -6.31 3.33 -11.92
CA TYR A 337 -5.60 2.47 -12.83
C TYR A 337 -4.09 2.63 -12.62
N ARG A 338 -3.37 1.51 -12.59
CA ARG A 338 -1.90 1.45 -12.55
C ARG A 338 -1.42 0.57 -13.69
N ASP A 339 -0.54 1.11 -14.52
CA ASP A 339 0.01 0.36 -15.65
C ASP A 339 1.01 -0.69 -15.19
N THR A 340 0.94 -1.87 -15.80
CA THR A 340 1.81 -3.01 -15.50
C THR A 340 2.25 -3.71 -16.76
N ASP A 341 3.31 -4.47 -16.67
CA ASP A 341 3.84 -5.29 -17.74
C ASP A 341 4.47 -6.57 -17.14
N PRO A 342 4.12 -7.77 -17.65
CA PRO A 342 3.42 -8.10 -18.91
C PRO A 342 1.89 -8.09 -18.82
N PHE A 343 1.32 -7.70 -17.69
CA PHE A 343 -0.13 -7.73 -17.44
C PHE A 343 -0.82 -6.46 -17.97
N GLN A 344 -2.15 -6.48 -18.00
CA GLN A 344 -2.97 -5.40 -18.54
C GLN A 344 -3.33 -4.32 -17.51
N GLY A 345 -2.53 -4.17 -16.46
CA GLY A 345 -2.72 -3.18 -15.41
C GLY A 345 -3.41 -3.71 -14.16
N VAL A 346 -3.60 -2.80 -13.21
CA VAL A 346 -4.37 -3.01 -11.98
C VAL A 346 -5.49 -1.99 -11.95
N HIS A 347 -6.73 -2.46 -11.81
CA HIS A 347 -7.90 -1.62 -11.63
C HIS A 347 -8.40 -1.73 -10.19
N THR A 348 -8.57 -0.61 -9.53
CA THR A 348 -9.15 -0.57 -8.18
C THR A 348 -10.38 0.33 -8.17
N ILE A 349 -11.47 -0.18 -7.61
CA ILE A 349 -12.71 0.57 -7.37
C ILE A 349 -12.95 0.60 -5.87
N GLY A 350 -13.24 1.77 -5.34
CA GLY A 350 -13.56 1.98 -3.93
C GLY A 350 -14.84 2.76 -3.74
N ALA A 351 -15.50 2.51 -2.60
CA ALA A 351 -16.64 3.30 -2.14
C ALA A 351 -16.44 3.63 -0.66
N ARG A 352 -16.70 4.89 -0.28
CA ARG A 352 -16.54 5.37 1.10
C ARG A 352 -17.72 6.22 1.53
N ILE A 353 -18.07 6.08 2.81
CA ILE A 353 -19.01 6.97 3.50
C ILE A 353 -18.22 7.70 4.57
N ILE A 354 -18.27 9.02 4.54
CA ILE A 354 -17.65 9.94 5.49
C ILE A 354 -18.79 10.64 6.22
N LEU A 355 -18.84 10.51 7.55
CA LEU A 355 -19.91 11.05 8.41
C LEU A 355 -19.41 12.21 9.24
#